data_61459c8175e44413af74b6d1c0d33038
#
_entry.id   61459c8175e44413af74b6d1c0d33038
#
_cell.length_a   1.000
_cell.length_b   1.000
_cell.length_c   1.000
_cell.angle_alpha   90.00
_cell.angle_beta   90.00
_cell.angle_gamma   90.00
#
_symmetry.space_group_name_H-M   'P 1'
#
loop_
_entity.id
_entity.type
_entity.pdbx_description
1 polymer ?
#
loop_
_entity_poly.entity_id
_entity_poly.type
_entity_poly.pdbx_seq_one_letter_code
_entity_poly.pdbx_strand_id
1 'polypeptide(L)'
;MYYKIGVDVGGTNTDAVLVSHDNEIIAKTKQTTTLDVSSGIESAIKEVLKQGGVPKATIKYIMLGTTHCTNALVERKGLNKIGAIRIGLPASSAIPIMADFPADLKKLLGQHLHMVHGGYEFDGRLISPLNETEVKDCLFKMKNKIDSLSITGVFSKILPDQELQVAIWAKEILGDGVKISCSYQIGGLGLLERENAAILNSALQGVALKMVNAFKKTVMHLELSAQLFIGQNDGTLMSLEQVQNFPVLTISSGPTNSIRGAGALSKVKNGVVIDVGGTTSDAGVLVNFFPRESTQAAQIGGVFTNFRMPDVVAVGIGGGTVVKFHNGECILGPDSVGYKLKERAIAFNGDTLTLSDFFLAENRVHIAGSIEVSVLKDKISKNIGMKYRDSLQMIKTCIQLEIEKLVDKLKNDARDVPVIACGGGAFLLPKQIEGASEVLFPKHMEVANAFGACIAQISAEEEIVINTLQKDEKTEMDNLLEKARKTLLKNGAAVKSIGVLTKESIPLAYLPGAVR
;
A
#
# COMPACT_ATOMS: atom_id res chain seq x y z
N MET A 1 -2.22 26.48 -18.15
CA MET A 1 -1.85 26.10 -16.78
C MET A 1 -2.90 25.12 -16.28
N TYR A 2 -2.51 24.01 -15.65
CA TYR A 2 -3.44 23.05 -15.05
C TYR A 2 -3.01 22.69 -13.63
N TYR A 3 -3.94 22.14 -12.88
CA TYR A 3 -3.70 21.72 -11.50
C TYR A 3 -4.06 20.25 -11.30
N LYS A 4 -3.51 19.69 -10.23
CA LYS A 4 -3.72 18.32 -9.78
C LYS A 4 -4.19 18.33 -8.34
N ILE A 5 -5.02 17.36 -7.97
CA ILE A 5 -5.43 17.15 -6.57
C ILE A 5 -4.93 15.77 -6.14
N GLY A 6 -4.17 15.71 -5.07
CA GLY A 6 -3.83 14.48 -4.36
C GLY A 6 -4.68 14.38 -3.11
N VAL A 7 -5.26 13.22 -2.88
CA VAL A 7 -6.01 12.90 -1.66
C VAL A 7 -5.42 11.61 -1.08
N ASP A 8 -5.22 11.58 0.22
CA ASP A 8 -4.88 10.34 0.93
C ASP A 8 -5.85 10.10 2.07
N VAL A 9 -6.46 8.91 2.07
CA VAL A 9 -7.42 8.50 3.08
C VAL A 9 -6.75 7.52 4.02
N GLY A 10 -6.28 8.04 5.14
CA GLY A 10 -5.74 7.22 6.23
C GLY A 10 -6.78 6.82 7.26
N GLY A 11 -6.39 5.98 8.21
CA GLY A 11 -7.27 5.53 9.29
C GLY A 11 -7.69 6.63 10.29
N THR A 12 -6.91 7.72 10.39
CA THR A 12 -7.14 8.82 11.35
C THR A 12 -7.51 10.11 10.64
N ASN A 13 -6.84 10.43 9.54
CA ASN A 13 -7.03 11.68 8.81
C ASN A 13 -7.18 11.42 7.31
N THR A 14 -7.93 12.30 6.66
CA THR A 14 -8.00 12.47 5.21
C THR A 14 -7.24 13.74 4.85
N ASP A 15 -6.18 13.59 4.10
CA ASP A 15 -5.31 14.66 3.67
C ASP A 15 -5.58 14.99 2.20
N ALA A 16 -5.57 16.27 1.83
CA ALA A 16 -5.62 16.67 0.44
C ALA A 16 -4.68 17.83 0.13
N VAL A 17 -4.15 17.83 -1.08
CA VAL A 17 -3.33 18.91 -1.62
C VAL A 17 -3.81 19.31 -3.02
N LEU A 18 -3.78 20.60 -3.29
CA LEU A 18 -3.90 21.17 -4.62
C LEU A 18 -2.51 21.58 -5.10
N VAL A 19 -2.08 21.05 -6.24
CA VAL A 19 -0.72 21.18 -6.74
C VAL A 19 -0.73 21.74 -8.16
N SER A 20 0.18 22.68 -8.46
CA SER A 20 0.39 23.20 -9.81
C SER A 20 1.00 22.15 -10.75
N HIS A 21 1.03 22.45 -12.06
CA HIS A 21 1.70 21.59 -13.05
C HIS A 21 3.22 21.43 -12.78
N ASP A 22 3.83 22.41 -12.09
CA ASP A 22 5.25 22.40 -11.69
C ASP A 22 5.50 21.73 -10.33
N ASN A 23 4.50 21.04 -9.79
CA ASN A 23 4.53 20.36 -8.50
C ASN A 23 4.67 21.31 -7.27
N GLU A 24 4.20 22.54 -7.36
CA GLU A 24 4.11 23.44 -6.21
C GLU A 24 2.79 23.25 -5.47
N ILE A 25 2.82 23.14 -4.15
CA ILE A 25 1.62 23.05 -3.31
C ILE A 25 0.98 24.42 -3.20
N ILE A 26 -0.23 24.58 -3.77
CA ILE A 26 -1.02 25.81 -3.76
C ILE A 26 -1.93 25.86 -2.53
N ALA A 27 -2.54 24.73 -2.18
CA ALA A 27 -3.40 24.60 -1.01
C ALA A 27 -3.27 23.19 -0.41
N LYS A 28 -3.56 23.07 0.89
CA LYS A 28 -3.55 21.79 1.60
C LYS A 28 -4.58 21.77 2.70
N THR A 29 -5.10 20.60 3.00
CA THR A 29 -5.96 20.37 4.17
C THR A 29 -5.65 19.03 4.81
N LYS A 30 -5.91 18.96 6.11
CA LYS A 30 -5.86 17.74 6.91
C LYS A 30 -7.13 17.69 7.74
N GLN A 31 -7.98 16.70 7.48
CA GLN A 31 -9.27 16.55 8.14
C GLN A 31 -9.36 15.20 8.84
N THR A 32 -10.14 15.09 9.90
CA THR A 32 -10.39 13.81 10.55
C THR A 32 -11.16 12.90 9.58
N THR A 33 -10.72 11.66 9.43
CA THR A 33 -11.41 10.66 8.60
C THR A 33 -12.81 10.40 9.16
N THR A 34 -13.79 10.38 8.27
CA THR A 34 -15.20 10.07 8.57
C THR A 34 -15.47 8.58 8.37
N LEU A 35 -16.53 8.05 9.02
CA LEU A 35 -16.98 6.66 8.80
C LEU A 35 -17.38 6.43 7.33
N ASP A 36 -17.98 7.45 6.70
CA ASP A 36 -18.19 7.47 5.26
C ASP A 36 -17.01 8.14 4.56
N VAL A 37 -16.17 7.33 3.95
CA VAL A 37 -14.97 7.79 3.25
C VAL A 37 -15.27 8.74 2.10
N SER A 38 -16.40 8.57 1.41
CA SER A 38 -16.80 9.44 0.30
C SER A 38 -16.99 10.88 0.76
N SER A 39 -17.63 11.08 1.91
CA SER A 39 -17.84 12.42 2.50
C SER A 39 -16.52 13.07 2.93
N GLY A 40 -15.57 12.28 3.45
CA GLY A 40 -14.23 12.75 3.80
C GLY A 40 -13.44 13.23 2.58
N ILE A 41 -13.44 12.45 1.50
CA ILE A 41 -12.82 12.83 0.22
C ILE A 41 -13.46 14.11 -0.35
N GLU A 42 -14.79 14.15 -0.37
CA GLU A 42 -15.55 15.31 -0.88
C GLU A 42 -15.21 16.58 -0.12
N SER A 43 -15.23 16.52 1.21
CA SER A 43 -14.91 17.64 2.09
C SER A 43 -13.47 18.12 1.90
N ALA A 44 -12.51 17.21 1.81
CA ALA A 44 -11.12 17.54 1.61
C ALA A 44 -10.86 18.21 0.24
N ILE A 45 -11.48 17.70 -0.84
CA ILE A 45 -11.38 18.30 -2.17
C ILE A 45 -12.03 19.69 -2.19
N LYS A 46 -13.23 19.86 -1.61
CA LYS A 46 -13.89 21.17 -1.52
C LYS A 46 -13.01 22.20 -0.81
N GLU A 47 -12.38 21.80 0.28
CA GLU A 47 -11.55 22.70 1.07
C GLU A 47 -10.31 23.16 0.31
N VAL A 48 -9.57 22.26 -0.35
CA VAL A 48 -8.38 22.66 -1.12
C VAL A 48 -8.74 23.50 -2.36
N LEU A 49 -9.89 23.25 -2.98
CA LEU A 49 -10.40 24.10 -4.08
C LEU A 49 -10.76 25.51 -3.60
N LYS A 50 -11.41 25.61 -2.42
CA LYS A 50 -11.76 26.90 -1.80
C LYS A 50 -10.51 27.69 -1.44
N GLN A 51 -9.52 27.06 -0.80
CA GLN A 51 -8.27 27.71 -0.42
C GLN A 51 -7.43 28.12 -1.63
N GLY A 52 -7.39 27.30 -2.67
CA GLY A 52 -6.59 27.57 -3.86
C GLY A 52 -7.18 28.57 -4.83
N GLY A 53 -8.50 28.81 -4.78
CA GLY A 53 -9.20 29.80 -5.61
C GLY A 53 -9.07 29.56 -7.12
N VAL A 54 -8.82 28.32 -7.56
CA VAL A 54 -8.62 27.98 -8.98
C VAL A 54 -9.93 27.54 -9.64
N PRO A 55 -10.15 27.84 -10.95
CA PRO A 55 -11.33 27.37 -11.66
C PRO A 55 -11.38 25.83 -11.74
N LYS A 56 -12.54 25.21 -11.48
CA LYS A 56 -12.73 23.75 -11.54
C LYS A 56 -12.26 23.14 -12.88
N ALA A 57 -12.47 23.83 -13.99
CA ALA A 57 -12.07 23.39 -15.34
C ALA A 57 -10.55 23.23 -15.52
N THR A 58 -9.75 23.82 -14.64
CA THR A 58 -8.28 23.72 -14.68
C THR A 58 -7.76 22.48 -13.95
N ILE A 59 -8.60 21.77 -13.19
CA ILE A 59 -8.23 20.52 -12.54
C ILE A 59 -8.23 19.42 -13.60
N LYS A 60 -7.06 18.82 -13.86
CA LYS A 60 -6.90 17.78 -14.89
C LYS A 60 -6.79 16.38 -14.32
N TYR A 61 -6.25 16.25 -13.12
CA TYR A 61 -5.98 14.95 -12.50
C TYR A 61 -6.37 14.96 -11.02
N ILE A 62 -6.98 13.86 -10.57
CA ILE A 62 -7.25 13.63 -9.15
C ILE A 62 -6.72 12.24 -8.81
N MET A 63 -5.79 12.16 -7.84
CA MET A 63 -5.13 10.96 -7.39
C MET A 63 -5.58 10.63 -5.97
N LEU A 64 -5.90 9.36 -5.73
CA LEU A 64 -6.35 8.87 -4.43
C LEU A 64 -5.36 7.85 -3.88
N GLY A 65 -4.75 8.14 -2.73
CA GLY A 65 -4.15 7.16 -1.83
C GLY A 65 -5.21 6.60 -0.89
N THR A 66 -5.20 5.30 -0.63
CA THR A 66 -6.25 4.68 0.17
C THR A 66 -5.79 3.40 0.86
N THR A 67 -6.30 3.16 2.05
CA THR A 67 -6.07 1.93 2.83
C THR A 67 -7.26 0.95 2.79
N HIS A 68 -8.25 1.18 1.92
CA HIS A 68 -9.50 0.38 1.90
C HIS A 68 -9.28 -1.12 1.73
N CYS A 69 -8.47 -1.52 0.76
CA CYS A 69 -8.19 -2.93 0.50
C CYS A 69 -7.38 -3.55 1.65
N THR A 70 -6.43 -2.82 2.20
CA THR A 70 -5.66 -3.24 3.38
C THR A 70 -6.57 -3.47 4.57
N ASN A 71 -7.43 -2.50 4.89
CA ASN A 71 -8.36 -2.58 6.02
C ASN A 71 -9.37 -3.72 5.86
N ALA A 72 -9.93 -3.91 4.64
CA ALA A 72 -10.85 -5.02 4.36
C ALA A 72 -10.22 -6.39 4.65
N LEU A 73 -8.93 -6.58 4.30
CA LEU A 73 -8.21 -7.81 4.60
C LEU A 73 -7.89 -7.95 6.08
N VAL A 74 -7.42 -6.90 6.75
CA VAL A 74 -7.07 -6.93 8.19
C VAL A 74 -8.31 -7.16 9.04
N GLU A 75 -9.41 -6.48 8.73
CA GLU A 75 -10.67 -6.60 9.46
C GLU A 75 -11.53 -7.78 9.04
N ARG A 76 -11.16 -8.51 7.97
CA ARG A 76 -11.94 -9.62 7.41
C ARG A 76 -13.36 -9.21 6.99
N LYS A 77 -13.54 -7.99 6.47
CA LYS A 77 -14.86 -7.42 6.15
C LYS A 77 -15.00 -7.10 4.66
N GLY A 78 -16.19 -7.33 4.12
CA GLY A 78 -16.54 -6.95 2.76
C GLY A 78 -15.86 -7.77 1.66
N LEU A 79 -15.17 -8.84 2.02
CA LEU A 79 -14.49 -9.73 1.07
C LEU A 79 -15.52 -10.55 0.27
N ASN A 80 -15.21 -10.77 -1.00
CA ASN A 80 -16.01 -11.63 -1.89
C ASN A 80 -15.97 -13.09 -1.43
N LYS A 81 -17.04 -13.83 -1.70
CA LYS A 81 -17.03 -15.30 -1.69
C LYS A 81 -16.26 -15.77 -2.93
N ILE A 82 -15.17 -16.48 -2.71
CA ILE A 82 -14.30 -16.89 -3.81
C ILE A 82 -14.41 -18.37 -4.16
N GLY A 83 -14.15 -18.69 -5.44
CA GLY A 83 -13.68 -19.99 -5.87
C GLY A 83 -12.20 -19.93 -6.20
N ALA A 84 -11.48 -21.03 -6.02
CA ALA A 84 -10.09 -21.14 -6.45
C ALA A 84 -9.86 -22.46 -7.18
N ILE A 85 -9.22 -22.37 -8.35
CA ILE A 85 -8.79 -23.52 -9.16
C ILE A 85 -7.27 -23.47 -9.30
N ARG A 86 -6.60 -24.53 -8.82
CA ARG A 86 -5.18 -24.78 -9.13
C ARG A 86 -5.07 -25.80 -10.26
N ILE A 87 -4.42 -25.42 -11.35
CA ILE A 87 -4.08 -26.28 -12.49
C ILE A 87 -2.66 -26.81 -12.24
N GLY A 88 -2.54 -28.08 -11.80
CA GLY A 88 -1.23 -28.60 -11.40
C GLY A 88 -1.22 -30.03 -10.89
N LEU A 89 -2.31 -30.80 -11.06
CA LEU A 89 -2.28 -32.22 -10.75
C LEU A 89 -1.54 -33.01 -11.84
N PRO A 90 -0.84 -34.08 -11.46
CA PRO A 90 -0.68 -34.62 -10.09
C PRO A 90 0.43 -33.93 -9.25
N ALA A 91 1.30 -33.12 -9.87
CA ALA A 91 2.56 -32.64 -9.26
C ALA A 91 2.36 -31.83 -7.96
N SER A 92 1.28 -31.07 -7.85
CA SER A 92 1.03 -30.20 -6.67
C SER A 92 0.05 -30.77 -5.65
N SER A 93 -0.31 -32.06 -5.76
CA SER A 93 -1.34 -32.72 -4.92
C SER A 93 -1.04 -32.71 -3.41
N ALA A 94 0.24 -32.73 -3.04
CA ALA A 94 0.67 -32.79 -1.63
C ALA A 94 0.46 -31.50 -0.85
N ILE A 95 0.27 -30.36 -1.52
CA ILE A 95 0.14 -29.05 -0.89
C ILE A 95 -1.26 -28.49 -1.14
N PRO A 96 -2.11 -28.40 -0.12
CA PRO A 96 -3.47 -27.89 -0.30
C PRO A 96 -3.45 -26.40 -0.68
N ILE A 97 -4.48 -25.95 -1.39
CA ILE A 97 -4.73 -24.53 -1.66
C ILE A 97 -4.92 -23.82 -0.31
N MET A 98 -4.39 -22.59 -0.16
CA MET A 98 -4.39 -21.82 1.09
C MET A 98 -3.64 -22.52 2.25
N ALA A 99 -2.59 -23.30 1.98
CA ALA A 99 -1.88 -24.05 3.01
C ALA A 99 -1.40 -23.19 4.19
N ASP A 100 -0.91 -22.00 3.90
CA ASP A 100 -0.33 -21.02 4.82
C ASP A 100 -1.30 -19.89 5.26
N PHE A 101 -2.58 -19.95 4.86
CA PHE A 101 -3.55 -18.94 5.28
C PHE A 101 -3.88 -19.04 6.77
N PRO A 102 -4.07 -17.91 7.48
CA PRO A 102 -4.64 -17.87 8.81
C PRO A 102 -5.98 -18.61 8.87
N ALA A 103 -6.24 -19.30 9.97
CA ALA A 103 -7.42 -20.16 10.11
C ALA A 103 -8.76 -19.42 9.92
N ASP A 104 -8.84 -18.17 10.40
CA ASP A 104 -10.01 -17.30 10.25
C ASP A 104 -10.27 -16.95 8.78
N LEU A 105 -9.22 -16.57 8.05
CA LEU A 105 -9.31 -16.22 6.63
C LEU A 105 -9.59 -17.45 5.77
N LYS A 106 -8.97 -18.58 6.08
CA LYS A 106 -9.23 -19.87 5.42
C LYS A 106 -10.69 -20.31 5.59
N LYS A 107 -11.27 -20.14 6.79
CA LYS A 107 -12.68 -20.42 7.04
C LYS A 107 -13.60 -19.51 6.24
N LEU A 108 -13.23 -18.24 6.07
CA LEU A 108 -14.01 -17.25 5.33
C LEU A 108 -13.99 -17.49 3.82
N LEU A 109 -12.81 -17.78 3.25
CA LEU A 109 -12.59 -17.85 1.81
C LEU A 109 -12.54 -19.28 1.25
N GLY A 110 -12.21 -20.28 2.06
CA GLY A 110 -11.83 -21.63 1.64
C GLY A 110 -12.98 -22.60 1.32
N GLN A 111 -14.15 -22.13 0.90
CA GLN A 111 -15.33 -23.00 0.70
C GLN A 111 -15.35 -23.73 -0.65
N HIS A 112 -14.73 -23.19 -1.69
CA HIS A 112 -14.75 -23.68 -3.07
C HIS A 112 -13.34 -23.77 -3.64
N LEU A 113 -12.54 -24.73 -3.18
CA LEU A 113 -11.15 -24.94 -3.56
C LEU A 113 -11.02 -26.24 -4.36
N HIS A 114 -10.49 -26.18 -5.58
CA HIS A 114 -10.36 -27.31 -6.47
C HIS A 114 -8.97 -27.37 -7.10
N MET A 115 -8.38 -28.56 -7.17
CA MET A 115 -7.19 -28.84 -7.95
C MET A 115 -7.59 -29.67 -9.17
N VAL A 116 -7.04 -29.34 -10.33
CA VAL A 116 -7.32 -30.01 -11.59
C VAL A 116 -6.03 -30.42 -12.31
N HIS A 117 -6.12 -31.42 -13.18
CA HIS A 117 -5.00 -31.86 -14.01
C HIS A 117 -4.60 -30.76 -15.00
N GLY A 118 -3.29 -30.61 -15.20
CA GLY A 118 -2.67 -29.59 -16.04
C GLY A 118 -1.35 -29.08 -15.45
N GLY A 119 -0.93 -27.92 -15.93
CA GLY A 119 0.31 -27.26 -15.52
C GLY A 119 1.49 -27.59 -16.42
N TYR A 120 2.54 -26.81 -16.24
CA TYR A 120 3.78 -26.92 -17.00
C TYR A 120 4.98 -27.14 -16.06
N GLU A 121 6.04 -27.72 -16.60
CA GLU A 121 7.37 -27.61 -16.02
C GLU A 121 8.00 -26.25 -16.37
N PHE A 122 9.10 -25.93 -15.71
CA PHE A 122 9.81 -24.64 -15.92
C PHE A 122 10.28 -24.42 -17.37
N ASP A 123 10.46 -25.49 -18.13
CA ASP A 123 10.92 -25.47 -19.53
C ASP A 123 9.75 -25.53 -20.54
N GLY A 124 8.50 -25.45 -20.07
CA GLY A 124 7.29 -25.45 -20.88
C GLY A 124 6.76 -26.84 -21.26
N ARG A 125 7.38 -27.93 -20.81
CA ARG A 125 6.81 -29.27 -20.96
C ARG A 125 5.55 -29.39 -20.11
N LEU A 126 4.55 -30.10 -20.64
CA LEU A 126 3.32 -30.40 -19.89
C LEU A 126 3.59 -31.33 -18.72
N ILE A 127 3.13 -30.95 -17.53
CA ILE A 127 2.98 -31.87 -16.38
C ILE A 127 1.85 -32.86 -16.68
N SER A 128 0.73 -32.34 -17.15
CA SER A 128 -0.44 -33.09 -17.57
C SER A 128 -1.25 -32.27 -18.58
N PRO A 129 -1.99 -32.91 -19.51
CA PRO A 129 -2.99 -32.22 -20.31
C PRO A 129 -4.07 -31.60 -19.42
N LEU A 130 -4.53 -30.39 -19.78
CA LEU A 130 -5.68 -29.77 -19.12
C LEU A 130 -6.95 -30.59 -19.38
N ASN A 131 -7.63 -30.99 -18.31
CA ASN A 131 -8.84 -31.81 -18.42
C ASN A 131 -10.10 -30.91 -18.41
N GLU A 132 -10.69 -30.69 -19.56
CA GLU A 132 -11.86 -29.82 -19.73
C GLU A 132 -13.06 -30.27 -18.90
N THR A 133 -13.37 -31.57 -18.85
CA THR A 133 -14.51 -32.11 -18.09
C THR A 133 -14.33 -31.84 -16.60
N GLU A 134 -13.15 -32.13 -16.07
CA GLU A 134 -12.82 -31.88 -14.65
C GLU A 134 -12.98 -30.41 -14.28
N VAL A 135 -12.47 -29.50 -15.12
CA VAL A 135 -12.58 -28.05 -14.90
C VAL A 135 -14.05 -27.61 -14.95
N LYS A 136 -14.79 -28.02 -15.97
CA LYS A 136 -16.20 -27.65 -16.10
C LYS A 136 -17.06 -28.17 -14.95
N ASP A 137 -16.82 -29.39 -14.48
CA ASP A 137 -17.49 -29.94 -13.29
C ASP A 137 -17.23 -29.09 -12.02
N CYS A 138 -16.00 -28.64 -11.83
CA CYS A 138 -15.67 -27.71 -10.73
C CYS A 138 -16.40 -26.38 -10.88
N LEU A 139 -16.44 -25.81 -12.08
CA LEU A 139 -17.13 -24.55 -12.35
C LEU A 139 -18.64 -24.67 -12.13
N PHE A 140 -19.29 -25.77 -12.56
CA PHE A 140 -20.70 -26.00 -12.27
C PHE A 140 -21.01 -26.13 -10.78
N LYS A 141 -20.13 -26.75 -9.98
CA LYS A 141 -20.28 -26.82 -8.52
C LYS A 141 -20.22 -25.45 -7.84
N MET A 142 -19.50 -24.50 -8.43
CA MET A 142 -19.33 -23.12 -7.94
C MET A 142 -20.39 -22.14 -8.43
N LYS A 143 -21.13 -22.48 -9.50
CA LYS A 143 -22.13 -21.59 -10.12
C LYS A 143 -23.15 -21.09 -9.10
N ASN A 144 -23.40 -19.77 -9.09
CA ASN A 144 -24.28 -19.05 -8.17
C ASN A 144 -23.86 -19.10 -6.67
N LYS A 145 -22.62 -19.55 -6.37
CA LYS A 145 -22.13 -19.64 -4.98
C LYS A 145 -20.96 -18.72 -4.70
N ILE A 146 -20.31 -18.21 -5.74
CA ILE A 146 -19.12 -17.37 -5.67
C ILE A 146 -19.35 -16.03 -6.36
N ASP A 147 -18.66 -14.99 -5.88
CA ASP A 147 -18.66 -13.65 -6.47
C ASP A 147 -17.45 -13.46 -7.40
N SER A 148 -16.37 -14.21 -7.16
CA SER A 148 -15.13 -14.13 -7.93
C SER A 148 -14.38 -15.46 -7.94
N LEU A 149 -13.55 -15.67 -8.97
CA LEU A 149 -12.77 -16.88 -9.20
C LEU A 149 -11.29 -16.54 -9.31
N SER A 150 -10.45 -17.27 -8.58
CA SER A 150 -9.00 -17.29 -8.72
C SER A 150 -8.55 -18.51 -9.51
N ILE A 151 -7.72 -18.33 -10.53
CA ILE A 151 -7.16 -19.40 -11.35
C ILE A 151 -5.64 -19.32 -11.26
N THR A 152 -4.99 -20.44 -10.91
CA THR A 152 -3.53 -20.52 -10.77
C THR A 152 -3.00 -21.77 -11.43
N GLY A 153 -2.09 -21.63 -12.39
CA GLY A 153 -1.40 -22.74 -13.04
C GLY A 153 0.03 -22.90 -12.55
N VAL A 154 0.52 -24.12 -12.45
CA VAL A 154 1.94 -24.38 -12.21
C VAL A 154 2.72 -23.82 -13.40
N PHE A 155 3.72 -22.96 -13.16
CA PHE A 155 4.50 -22.20 -14.15
C PHE A 155 3.69 -21.41 -15.19
N SER A 156 2.46 -21.00 -14.85
CA SER A 156 1.63 -20.15 -15.73
C SER A 156 2.24 -18.77 -16.03
N LYS A 157 3.21 -18.31 -15.24
CA LYS A 157 3.97 -17.08 -15.56
C LYS A 157 4.80 -17.25 -16.83
N ILE A 158 5.21 -18.48 -17.16
CA ILE A 158 5.93 -18.83 -18.39
C ILE A 158 4.96 -19.08 -19.55
N LEU A 159 3.93 -19.89 -19.30
CA LEU A 159 2.90 -20.27 -20.29
C LEU A 159 1.52 -20.13 -19.67
N PRO A 160 0.78 -19.03 -19.94
CA PRO A 160 -0.50 -18.73 -19.31
C PRO A 160 -1.71 -19.37 -20.01
N ASP A 161 -1.53 -20.06 -21.11
CA ASP A 161 -2.60 -20.57 -22.00
C ASP A 161 -3.65 -21.42 -21.27
N GLN A 162 -3.24 -22.28 -20.31
CA GLN A 162 -4.18 -23.07 -19.52
C GLN A 162 -5.01 -22.21 -18.55
N GLU A 163 -4.43 -21.20 -17.89
CA GLU A 163 -5.23 -20.25 -17.08
C GLU A 163 -6.21 -19.48 -17.96
N LEU A 164 -5.77 -19.03 -19.14
CA LEU A 164 -6.62 -18.33 -20.11
C LEU A 164 -7.77 -19.22 -20.60
N GLN A 165 -7.50 -20.50 -20.89
CA GLN A 165 -8.52 -21.44 -21.31
C GLN A 165 -9.56 -21.69 -20.22
N VAL A 166 -9.12 -21.88 -18.96
CA VAL A 166 -10.03 -22.03 -17.81
C VAL A 166 -10.84 -20.75 -17.59
N ALA A 167 -10.25 -19.58 -17.80
CA ALA A 167 -10.95 -18.30 -17.69
C ALA A 167 -12.06 -18.16 -18.75
N ILE A 168 -11.86 -18.66 -19.98
CA ILE A 168 -12.87 -18.69 -21.04
C ILE A 168 -14.05 -19.57 -20.59
N TRP A 169 -13.80 -20.82 -20.19
CA TRP A 169 -14.85 -21.72 -19.69
C TRP A 169 -15.56 -21.21 -18.45
N ALA A 170 -14.82 -20.55 -17.55
CA ALA A 170 -15.40 -19.93 -16.37
C ALA A 170 -16.38 -18.81 -16.75
N LYS A 171 -16.03 -17.97 -17.73
CA LYS A 171 -16.91 -16.91 -18.21
C LYS A 171 -18.18 -17.45 -18.86
N GLU A 172 -18.07 -18.53 -19.64
CA GLU A 172 -19.21 -19.20 -20.26
C GLU A 172 -20.17 -19.81 -19.22
N ILE A 173 -19.64 -20.45 -18.16
CA ILE A 173 -20.44 -21.20 -17.19
C ILE A 173 -20.97 -20.31 -16.06
N LEU A 174 -20.11 -19.44 -15.51
CA LEU A 174 -20.43 -18.61 -14.35
C LEU A 174 -21.08 -17.28 -14.75
N GLY A 175 -20.88 -16.82 -16.00
CA GLY A 175 -21.39 -15.55 -16.53
C GLY A 175 -20.51 -14.35 -16.18
N ASP A 176 -20.84 -13.19 -16.79
CA ASP A 176 -20.06 -11.94 -16.67
C ASP A 176 -20.10 -11.32 -15.27
N GLY A 177 -21.01 -11.73 -14.41
CA GLY A 177 -21.14 -11.27 -13.03
C GLY A 177 -20.01 -11.74 -12.12
N VAL A 178 -19.38 -12.88 -12.42
CA VAL A 178 -18.27 -13.43 -11.64
C VAL A 178 -16.95 -12.88 -12.18
N LYS A 179 -16.19 -12.22 -11.33
CA LYS A 179 -14.88 -11.66 -11.68
C LYS A 179 -13.80 -12.74 -11.63
N ILE A 180 -12.88 -12.73 -12.61
CA ILE A 180 -11.83 -13.74 -12.73
C ILE A 180 -10.47 -13.10 -12.52
N SER A 181 -9.65 -13.72 -11.67
CA SER A 181 -8.24 -13.37 -11.43
C SER A 181 -7.36 -14.51 -11.92
N CYS A 182 -6.56 -14.26 -12.96
CA CYS A 182 -5.53 -15.19 -13.42
C CYS A 182 -4.20 -14.86 -12.75
N SER A 183 -3.58 -15.83 -12.11
CA SER A 183 -2.40 -15.63 -11.27
C SER A 183 -1.19 -15.10 -12.03
N TYR A 184 -1.03 -15.48 -13.31
CA TYR A 184 0.10 -15.04 -14.13
C TYR A 184 0.19 -13.52 -14.30
N GLN A 185 -0.91 -12.80 -14.10
CA GLN A 185 -0.97 -11.33 -14.19
C GLN A 185 -0.60 -10.62 -12.88
N ILE A 186 -0.58 -11.35 -11.75
CA ILE A 186 -0.57 -10.73 -10.41
C ILE A 186 0.76 -10.96 -9.70
N GLY A 187 1.23 -12.20 -9.64
CA GLY A 187 2.41 -12.55 -8.88
C GLY A 187 3.60 -13.00 -9.73
N GLY A 188 4.73 -13.25 -9.06
CA GLY A 188 5.97 -13.76 -9.66
C GLY A 188 5.94 -15.29 -9.90
N LEU A 189 7.12 -15.91 -10.03
CA LEU A 189 7.25 -17.33 -10.39
C LEU A 189 6.78 -18.33 -9.34
N GLY A 190 6.97 -18.03 -8.04
CA GLY A 190 6.61 -18.93 -6.93
C GLY A 190 5.12 -19.32 -6.97
N LEU A 191 4.82 -20.62 -6.97
CA LEU A 191 3.45 -21.11 -7.12
C LEU A 191 2.54 -20.67 -5.99
N LEU A 192 2.93 -20.92 -4.73
CA LEU A 192 2.06 -20.72 -3.57
C LEU A 192 1.79 -19.25 -3.31
N GLU A 193 2.82 -18.43 -3.30
CA GLU A 193 2.70 -16.99 -3.08
C GLU A 193 1.94 -16.30 -4.22
N ARG A 194 2.07 -16.78 -5.47
CA ARG A 194 1.31 -16.28 -6.62
C ARG A 194 -0.16 -16.70 -6.53
N GLU A 195 -0.45 -17.93 -6.13
CA GLU A 195 -1.80 -18.40 -5.85
C GLU A 195 -2.45 -17.57 -4.76
N ASN A 196 -1.72 -17.35 -3.65
CA ASN A 196 -2.18 -16.54 -2.54
C ASN A 196 -2.53 -15.10 -3.00
N ALA A 197 -1.65 -14.49 -3.80
CA ALA A 197 -1.88 -13.17 -4.36
C ALA A 197 -3.14 -13.11 -5.24
N ALA A 198 -3.37 -14.12 -6.08
CA ALA A 198 -4.55 -14.22 -6.93
C ALA A 198 -5.84 -14.45 -6.12
N ILE A 199 -5.79 -15.24 -5.06
CA ILE A 199 -6.90 -15.45 -4.13
C ILE A 199 -7.25 -14.15 -3.40
N LEU A 200 -6.26 -13.44 -2.85
CA LEU A 200 -6.48 -12.15 -2.20
C LEU A 200 -7.03 -11.11 -3.18
N ASN A 201 -6.54 -11.10 -4.42
CA ASN A 201 -7.07 -10.24 -5.48
C ASN A 201 -8.55 -10.50 -5.71
N SER A 202 -8.93 -11.77 -5.89
CA SER A 202 -10.33 -12.17 -6.07
C SER A 202 -11.21 -11.77 -4.89
N ALA A 203 -10.71 -11.93 -3.65
CA ALA A 203 -11.43 -11.56 -2.44
C ALA A 203 -11.70 -10.05 -2.34
N LEU A 204 -10.82 -9.21 -2.90
CA LEU A 204 -10.89 -7.76 -2.82
C LEU A 204 -11.67 -7.08 -3.94
N GLN A 205 -12.04 -7.77 -5.02
CA GLN A 205 -12.67 -7.14 -6.19
C GLN A 205 -13.98 -6.41 -5.86
N GLY A 206 -14.79 -6.94 -4.94
CA GLY A 206 -16.02 -6.27 -4.49
C GLY A 206 -15.75 -4.98 -3.71
N VAL A 207 -14.71 -4.99 -2.89
CA VAL A 207 -14.25 -3.80 -2.13
C VAL A 207 -13.78 -2.71 -3.10
N ALA A 208 -12.93 -3.08 -4.05
CA ALA A 208 -12.40 -2.14 -5.05
C ALA A 208 -13.50 -1.54 -5.93
N LEU A 209 -14.46 -2.35 -6.37
CA LEU A 209 -15.58 -1.86 -7.17
C LEU A 209 -16.40 -0.80 -6.43
N LYS A 210 -16.71 -1.05 -5.15
CA LYS A 210 -17.45 -0.10 -4.30
C LYS A 210 -16.65 1.19 -4.13
N MET A 211 -15.36 1.09 -3.82
CA MET A 211 -14.46 2.24 -3.65
C MET A 211 -14.34 3.07 -4.93
N VAL A 212 -14.09 2.44 -6.08
CA VAL A 212 -13.99 3.13 -7.37
C VAL A 212 -15.29 3.85 -7.72
N ASN A 213 -16.45 3.20 -7.52
CA ASN A 213 -17.74 3.82 -7.79
C ASN A 213 -18.04 5.00 -6.86
N ALA A 214 -17.69 4.89 -5.58
CA ALA A 214 -17.81 5.97 -4.61
C ALA A 214 -16.94 7.17 -5.01
N PHE A 215 -15.68 6.94 -5.38
CA PHE A 215 -14.77 7.97 -5.82
C PHE A 215 -15.25 8.68 -7.10
N LYS A 216 -15.71 7.92 -8.12
CA LYS A 216 -16.33 8.49 -9.32
C LYS A 216 -17.53 9.39 -9.00
N LYS A 217 -18.46 8.89 -8.16
CA LYS A 217 -19.65 9.65 -7.74
C LYS A 217 -19.25 10.95 -7.03
N THR A 218 -18.29 10.92 -6.12
CA THR A 218 -17.79 12.10 -5.41
C THR A 218 -17.27 13.16 -6.38
N VAL A 219 -16.43 12.77 -7.35
CA VAL A 219 -15.88 13.72 -8.33
C VAL A 219 -16.94 14.29 -9.25
N MET A 220 -17.90 13.45 -9.68
CA MET A 220 -19.08 13.94 -10.47
C MET A 220 -19.93 14.92 -9.68
N HIS A 221 -20.20 14.65 -8.40
CA HIS A 221 -20.97 15.53 -7.52
C HIS A 221 -20.29 16.89 -7.31
N LEU A 222 -18.95 16.91 -7.36
CA LEU A 222 -18.15 18.12 -7.32
C LEU A 222 -18.09 18.87 -8.67
N GLU A 223 -18.70 18.33 -9.72
CA GLU A 223 -18.68 18.87 -11.10
C GLU A 223 -17.25 19.03 -11.64
N LEU A 224 -16.37 18.08 -11.32
CA LEU A 224 -14.99 18.07 -11.79
C LEU A 224 -14.83 17.12 -12.99
N SER A 225 -14.25 17.61 -14.09
CA SER A 225 -13.94 16.84 -15.31
C SER A 225 -12.45 16.49 -15.31
N ALA A 226 -12.01 15.64 -14.36
CA ALA A 226 -10.63 15.24 -14.21
C ALA A 226 -10.43 13.76 -14.47
N GLN A 227 -9.24 13.37 -14.93
CA GLN A 227 -8.83 11.95 -14.95
C GLN A 227 -8.53 11.48 -13.53
N LEU A 228 -8.99 10.27 -13.21
CA LEU A 228 -8.92 9.70 -11.87
C LEU A 228 -7.92 8.55 -11.82
N PHE A 229 -7.07 8.58 -10.81
CA PHE A 229 -6.08 7.54 -10.55
C PHE A 229 -6.08 7.14 -9.09
N ILE A 230 -5.58 5.94 -8.80
CA ILE A 230 -5.40 5.42 -7.44
C ILE A 230 -3.95 4.98 -7.28
N GLY A 231 -3.38 5.26 -6.11
CA GLY A 231 -2.01 4.89 -5.77
C GLY A 231 -1.80 3.38 -5.73
N GLN A 232 -0.69 2.92 -6.29
CA GLN A 232 -0.22 1.55 -6.26
C GLN A 232 0.84 1.36 -5.17
N ASN A 233 1.05 0.12 -4.75
CA ASN A 233 1.98 -0.26 -3.70
C ASN A 233 3.47 0.03 -4.01
N ASP A 234 3.84 0.18 -5.27
CA ASP A 234 5.17 0.60 -5.72
C ASP A 234 5.38 2.13 -5.73
N GLY A 235 4.36 2.89 -5.32
CA GLY A 235 4.36 4.35 -5.34
C GLY A 235 4.02 4.96 -6.69
N THR A 236 3.46 4.20 -7.62
CA THR A 236 2.95 4.67 -8.91
C THR A 236 1.43 4.72 -8.92
N LEU A 237 0.83 4.98 -10.08
CA LEU A 237 -0.61 5.17 -10.25
C LEU A 237 -1.23 4.11 -11.16
N MET A 238 -2.41 3.68 -10.79
CA MET A 238 -3.29 2.81 -11.57
C MET A 238 -4.50 3.57 -12.08
N SER A 239 -4.98 3.25 -13.29
CA SER A 239 -6.30 3.65 -13.74
C SER A 239 -7.39 2.96 -12.91
N LEU A 240 -8.60 3.53 -12.89
CA LEU A 240 -9.72 2.93 -12.15
C LEU A 240 -10.09 1.53 -12.67
N GLU A 241 -9.88 1.26 -13.96
CA GLU A 241 -10.07 -0.06 -14.56
C GLU A 241 -9.06 -1.07 -14.02
N GLN A 242 -7.78 -0.69 -13.94
CA GLN A 242 -6.73 -1.54 -13.37
C GLN A 242 -7.00 -1.86 -11.90
N VAL A 243 -7.44 -0.89 -11.09
CA VAL A 243 -7.79 -1.12 -9.69
C VAL A 243 -8.93 -2.13 -9.54
N GLN A 244 -9.93 -2.10 -10.42
CA GLN A 244 -11.01 -3.09 -10.40
C GLN A 244 -10.54 -4.50 -10.77
N ASN A 245 -9.51 -4.63 -11.60
CA ASN A 245 -8.94 -5.92 -12.00
C ASN A 245 -7.87 -6.42 -11.01
N PHE A 246 -7.08 -5.50 -10.47
CA PHE A 246 -5.92 -5.81 -9.62
C PHE A 246 -5.94 -5.04 -8.28
N PRO A 247 -7.03 -5.15 -7.48
CA PRO A 247 -7.14 -4.43 -6.21
C PRO A 247 -6.02 -4.75 -5.21
N VAL A 248 -5.45 -5.92 -5.26
CA VAL A 248 -4.35 -6.33 -4.37
C VAL A 248 -3.13 -5.40 -4.49
N LEU A 249 -2.92 -4.77 -5.65
CA LEU A 249 -1.83 -3.84 -5.90
C LEU A 249 -2.03 -2.45 -5.25
N THR A 250 -3.19 -2.18 -4.63
CA THR A 250 -3.41 -0.95 -3.84
C THR A 250 -3.00 -1.10 -2.39
N ILE A 251 -2.66 -2.32 -1.94
CA ILE A 251 -2.26 -2.60 -0.56
C ILE A 251 -0.93 -1.93 -0.26
N SER A 252 -0.83 -1.24 0.89
CA SER A 252 0.36 -0.48 1.30
C SER A 252 0.74 0.71 0.42
N SER A 253 -0.19 1.27 -0.36
CA SER A 253 0.06 2.48 -1.15
C SER A 253 0.25 3.74 -0.28
N GLY A 254 -0.30 3.80 0.93
CA GLY A 254 -0.12 4.93 1.85
C GLY A 254 1.35 5.19 2.21
N PRO A 255 2.08 4.22 2.79
CA PRO A 255 3.50 4.37 3.09
C PRO A 255 4.35 4.73 1.87
N THR A 256 4.08 4.18 0.69
CA THR A 256 4.82 4.51 -0.54
C THR A 256 4.59 5.96 -0.98
N ASN A 257 3.37 6.44 -0.87
CA ASN A 257 3.05 7.84 -1.13
C ASN A 257 3.81 8.76 -0.18
N SER A 258 3.85 8.43 1.13
CA SER A 258 4.61 9.19 2.13
C SER A 258 6.09 9.24 1.81
N ILE A 259 6.70 8.10 1.45
CA ILE A 259 8.12 8.01 1.08
C ILE A 259 8.43 8.89 -0.15
N ARG A 260 7.61 8.78 -1.19
CA ARG A 260 7.78 9.60 -2.41
C ARG A 260 7.59 11.09 -2.14
N GLY A 261 6.53 11.44 -1.41
CA GLY A 261 6.22 12.81 -1.08
C GLY A 261 7.31 13.46 -0.23
N ALA A 262 7.80 12.75 0.80
CA ALA A 262 8.89 13.21 1.65
C ALA A 262 10.19 13.43 0.85
N GLY A 263 10.55 12.49 -0.03
CA GLY A 263 11.70 12.63 -0.93
C GLY A 263 11.61 13.85 -1.84
N ALA A 264 10.45 14.08 -2.43
CA ALA A 264 10.22 15.23 -3.32
C ALA A 264 10.22 16.56 -2.55
N LEU A 265 9.59 16.63 -1.35
CA LEU A 265 9.57 17.82 -0.51
C LEU A 265 10.96 18.18 0.02
N SER A 266 11.78 17.20 0.39
CA SER A 266 13.15 17.40 0.88
C SER A 266 14.17 17.56 -0.26
N LYS A 267 13.83 17.19 -1.50
CA LYS A 267 14.74 17.11 -2.66
C LYS A 267 15.88 16.09 -2.45
N VAL A 268 15.69 15.14 -1.57
CA VAL A 268 16.65 14.05 -1.28
C VAL A 268 16.27 12.83 -2.13
N LYS A 269 17.27 12.26 -2.84
CA LYS A 269 17.05 11.10 -3.71
C LYS A 269 17.12 9.77 -2.99
N ASN A 270 17.99 9.70 -1.97
CA ASN A 270 18.26 8.46 -1.24
C ASN A 270 18.30 8.75 0.26
N GLY A 271 17.61 7.96 1.06
CA GLY A 271 17.57 8.13 2.52
C GLY A 271 16.51 7.25 3.17
N VAL A 272 16.40 7.35 4.48
CA VAL A 272 15.32 6.73 5.25
C VAL A 272 14.22 7.76 5.45
N VAL A 273 12.99 7.40 5.13
CA VAL A 273 11.80 8.23 5.41
C VAL A 273 11.06 7.62 6.58
N ILE A 274 10.67 8.46 7.55
CA ILE A 274 9.86 8.06 8.70
C ILE A 274 8.57 8.89 8.69
N ASP A 275 7.46 8.22 8.39
CA ASP A 275 6.11 8.81 8.44
C ASP A 275 5.48 8.54 9.81
N VAL A 276 5.41 9.57 10.62
CA VAL A 276 4.84 9.50 11.97
C VAL A 276 3.36 9.88 11.92
N GLY A 277 2.52 8.87 12.09
CA GLY A 277 1.06 9.03 12.13
C GLY A 277 0.51 9.29 13.53
N GLY A 278 -0.80 9.12 13.65
CA GLY A 278 -1.50 9.19 14.95
C GLY A 278 -1.33 7.93 15.79
N THR A 279 -1.16 6.77 15.18
CA THR A 279 -1.12 5.46 15.86
C THR A 279 0.23 4.78 15.70
N THR A 280 0.79 4.78 14.50
CA THR A 280 2.05 4.11 14.13
C THR A 280 3.00 5.08 13.44
N SER A 281 4.25 4.68 13.35
CA SER A 281 5.23 5.25 12.42
C SER A 281 5.62 4.19 11.41
N ASP A 282 5.50 4.54 10.14
CA ASP A 282 5.91 3.72 9.02
C ASP A 282 7.24 4.25 8.47
N ALA A 283 8.24 3.41 8.38
CA ALA A 283 9.53 3.81 7.85
C ALA A 283 9.93 2.95 6.66
N GLY A 284 10.54 3.58 5.66
CA GLY A 284 11.02 2.89 4.47
C GLY A 284 12.19 3.62 3.83
N VAL A 285 12.82 2.95 2.88
CA VAL A 285 14.01 3.48 2.21
C VAL A 285 13.62 4.08 0.87
N LEU A 286 14.11 5.29 0.64
CA LEU A 286 14.01 6.00 -0.62
C LEU A 286 15.27 5.73 -1.45
N VAL A 287 15.10 5.28 -2.69
CA VAL A 287 16.18 5.06 -3.68
C VAL A 287 15.79 5.75 -4.98
N ASN A 288 16.58 6.74 -5.41
CA ASN A 288 16.33 7.52 -6.61
C ASN A 288 14.89 8.10 -6.70
N PHE A 289 14.40 8.62 -5.59
CA PHE A 289 13.02 9.13 -5.40
C PHE A 289 11.91 8.07 -5.43
N PHE A 290 12.24 6.78 -5.43
CA PHE A 290 11.26 5.69 -5.34
C PHE A 290 11.41 4.92 -4.03
N PRO A 291 10.34 4.37 -3.49
CA PRO A 291 10.44 3.43 -2.38
C PRO A 291 11.26 2.21 -2.79
N ARG A 292 12.16 1.76 -1.91
CA ARG A 292 12.85 0.48 -2.11
C ARG A 292 11.84 -0.66 -2.04
N GLU A 293 11.94 -1.58 -2.98
CA GLU A 293 11.11 -2.79 -2.97
C GLU A 293 11.70 -3.85 -2.03
N SER A 294 10.82 -4.58 -1.37
CA SER A 294 11.22 -5.73 -0.56
C SER A 294 11.68 -6.87 -1.46
N THR A 295 12.81 -7.47 -1.12
CA THR A 295 13.30 -8.69 -1.77
C THR A 295 12.68 -9.97 -1.21
N GLN A 296 11.94 -9.86 -0.11
CA GLN A 296 11.29 -10.98 0.56
C GLN A 296 9.82 -11.05 0.18
N ALA A 297 9.24 -12.25 0.25
CA ALA A 297 7.80 -12.43 0.16
C ALA A 297 7.09 -11.56 1.20
N ALA A 298 6.17 -10.73 0.75
CA ALA A 298 5.44 -9.84 1.64
C ALA A 298 4.31 -10.58 2.32
N GLN A 299 4.15 -10.36 3.62
CA GLN A 299 3.04 -10.92 4.39
C GLN A 299 1.91 -9.91 4.51
N ILE A 300 0.74 -10.22 3.95
CA ILE A 300 -0.43 -9.34 3.96
C ILE A 300 -1.59 -10.05 4.66
N GLY A 301 -2.07 -9.46 5.74
CA GLY A 301 -3.14 -10.07 6.53
C GLY A 301 -2.82 -11.47 7.06
N GLY A 302 -1.53 -11.80 7.20
CA GLY A 302 -1.03 -13.10 7.61
C GLY A 302 -0.74 -14.07 6.44
N VAL A 303 -0.87 -13.65 5.18
CA VAL A 303 -0.70 -14.47 3.97
C VAL A 303 0.55 -14.03 3.21
N PHE A 304 1.43 -14.97 2.86
CA PHE A 304 2.61 -14.69 2.05
C PHE A 304 2.25 -14.53 0.56
N THR A 305 2.81 -13.49 -0.05
CA THR A 305 2.59 -13.14 -1.48
C THR A 305 3.90 -12.77 -2.14
N ASN A 306 3.99 -12.87 -3.46
CA ASN A 306 5.20 -12.58 -4.22
C ASN A 306 5.04 -11.49 -5.29
N PHE A 307 4.01 -10.66 -5.18
CA PHE A 307 4.03 -9.41 -5.95
C PHE A 307 4.88 -8.36 -5.22
N ARG A 308 5.36 -7.38 -5.97
CA ARG A 308 6.27 -6.35 -5.45
C ARG A 308 5.59 -5.55 -4.35
N MET A 309 6.29 -5.39 -3.25
CA MET A 309 5.84 -4.60 -2.10
C MET A 309 6.96 -3.66 -1.66
N PRO A 310 6.63 -2.50 -1.12
CA PRO A 310 7.63 -1.63 -0.55
C PRO A 310 8.26 -2.28 0.68
N ASP A 311 9.56 -2.03 0.86
CA ASP A 311 10.28 -2.40 2.07
C ASP A 311 9.99 -1.37 3.16
N VAL A 312 8.93 -1.63 3.90
CA VAL A 312 8.41 -0.74 4.96
C VAL A 312 8.36 -1.49 6.28
N VAL A 313 8.83 -0.85 7.32
CA VAL A 313 8.77 -1.33 8.70
C VAL A 313 7.88 -0.40 9.50
N ALA A 314 6.87 -0.95 10.17
CA ALA A 314 5.99 -0.21 11.07
C ALA A 314 6.40 -0.40 12.54
N VAL A 315 6.34 0.68 13.32
CA VAL A 315 6.49 0.65 14.78
C VAL A 315 5.31 1.32 15.45
N GLY A 316 4.94 0.85 16.65
CA GLY A 316 3.77 1.33 17.40
C GLY A 316 3.96 2.68 18.08
N ILE A 317 4.68 3.61 17.44
CA ILE A 317 4.92 4.98 17.94
C ILE A 317 4.17 5.96 17.05
N GLY A 318 3.25 6.71 17.62
CA GLY A 318 2.50 7.77 16.97
C GLY A 318 1.99 8.77 17.98
N GLY A 319 1.36 9.85 17.52
CA GLY A 319 0.89 10.92 18.41
C GLY A 319 -0.07 10.44 19.51
N GLY A 320 -0.92 9.46 19.21
CA GLY A 320 -1.90 8.89 20.15
C GLY A 320 -1.39 7.69 20.93
N THR A 321 -0.11 7.29 20.80
CA THR A 321 0.46 6.17 21.56
C THR A 321 0.32 6.40 23.05
N VAL A 322 -0.24 5.41 23.75
CA VAL A 322 -0.45 5.46 25.20
C VAL A 322 0.88 5.27 25.91
N VAL A 323 1.12 6.14 26.89
CA VAL A 323 2.32 6.14 27.71
C VAL A 323 2.00 5.57 29.09
N LYS A 324 2.77 4.59 29.51
CA LYS A 324 2.68 3.97 30.86
C LYS A 324 4.04 4.02 31.55
N PHE A 325 4.03 4.18 32.87
CA PHE A 325 5.23 4.07 33.70
C PHE A 325 5.03 2.93 34.67
N HIS A 326 5.96 1.99 34.67
CA HIS A 326 5.92 0.82 35.55
C HIS A 326 7.33 0.52 36.07
N ASN A 327 7.48 0.37 37.41
CA ASN A 327 8.77 0.11 38.07
C ASN A 327 9.92 1.06 37.67
N GLY A 328 9.59 2.33 37.39
CA GLY A 328 10.59 3.32 36.99
C GLY A 328 10.97 3.26 35.50
N GLU A 329 10.33 2.44 34.71
CA GLU A 329 10.53 2.35 33.26
C GLU A 329 9.37 2.99 32.49
N CYS A 330 9.67 3.58 31.33
CA CYS A 330 8.69 4.12 30.39
C CYS A 330 8.32 3.06 29.35
N ILE A 331 7.03 2.79 29.19
CA ILE A 331 6.48 1.85 28.21
C ILE A 331 5.65 2.65 27.21
N LEU A 332 6.02 2.58 25.93
CA LEU A 332 5.31 3.19 24.81
C LEU A 332 4.46 2.13 24.09
N GLY A 333 3.14 2.35 24.07
CA GLY A 333 2.23 1.42 23.39
C GLY A 333 2.10 0.02 24.07
N PRO A 334 1.69 -1.01 23.31
CA PRO A 334 1.21 -0.96 21.92
C PRO A 334 -0.14 -0.23 21.72
N ASP A 335 -0.83 0.10 22.82
CA ASP A 335 -2.13 0.77 22.78
C ASP A 335 -1.99 2.20 22.23
N SER A 336 -2.99 2.64 21.47
CA SER A 336 -3.10 4.01 20.97
C SER A 336 -4.55 4.50 21.03
N VAL A 337 -4.75 5.77 21.32
CA VAL A 337 -6.07 6.41 21.27
C VAL A 337 -6.51 6.72 19.84
N GLY A 338 -5.60 6.68 18.87
CA GLY A 338 -5.87 6.88 17.46
C GLY A 338 -6.64 8.18 17.17
N TYR A 339 -7.74 8.08 16.42
CA TYR A 339 -8.61 9.22 16.06
C TYR A 339 -9.34 9.86 17.26
N LYS A 340 -9.40 9.17 18.40
CA LYS A 340 -10.03 9.67 19.65
C LYS A 340 -9.07 10.54 20.48
N LEU A 341 -7.98 11.05 19.91
CA LEU A 341 -7.00 11.86 20.62
C LEU A 341 -7.66 13.03 21.37
N LYS A 342 -8.54 13.79 20.71
CA LYS A 342 -9.24 14.93 21.31
C LYS A 342 -10.27 14.57 22.37
N GLU A 343 -10.69 13.31 22.46
CA GLU A 343 -11.64 12.81 23.46
C GLU A 343 -10.92 12.20 24.67
N ARG A 344 -9.80 11.51 24.42
CA ARG A 344 -9.15 10.66 25.39
C ARG A 344 -7.89 11.25 26.01
N ALA A 345 -7.13 12.09 25.29
CA ALA A 345 -5.85 12.58 25.77
C ALA A 345 -6.00 13.62 26.89
N ILE A 346 -5.06 13.62 27.85
CA ILE A 346 -5.04 14.54 29.02
C ILE A 346 -5.04 16.01 28.57
N ALA A 347 -4.38 16.33 27.48
CA ALA A 347 -4.35 17.67 26.89
C ALA A 347 -5.73 18.21 26.50
N PHE A 348 -6.72 17.34 26.35
CA PHE A 348 -8.12 17.69 26.01
C PHE A 348 -9.09 17.35 27.15
N ASN A 349 -8.59 17.28 28.39
CA ASN A 349 -9.35 16.88 29.58
C ASN A 349 -9.81 15.42 29.60
N GLY A 350 -9.20 14.54 28.80
CA GLY A 350 -9.39 13.10 28.86
C GLY A 350 -8.66 12.42 30.02
N ASP A 351 -8.67 11.11 30.03
CA ASP A 351 -8.15 10.25 31.09
C ASP A 351 -6.86 9.49 30.70
N THR A 352 -6.47 9.56 29.43
CA THR A 352 -5.40 8.73 28.88
C THR A 352 -4.17 9.55 28.56
N LEU A 353 -3.02 9.16 29.13
CA LEU A 353 -1.73 9.81 28.87
C LEU A 353 -1.17 9.33 27.52
N THR A 354 -0.88 10.26 26.62
CA THR A 354 -0.38 10.00 25.28
C THR A 354 0.93 10.72 24.98
N LEU A 355 1.65 10.31 23.94
CA LEU A 355 2.85 11.03 23.49
C LEU A 355 2.53 12.48 23.10
N SER A 356 1.38 12.74 22.47
CA SER A 356 0.97 14.11 22.13
C SER A 356 0.88 15.03 23.33
N ASP A 357 0.49 14.55 24.53
CA ASP A 357 0.40 15.36 25.73
C ASP A 357 1.75 15.98 26.11
N PHE A 358 2.83 15.21 26.02
CA PHE A 358 4.18 15.69 26.34
C PHE A 358 4.68 16.73 25.34
N PHE A 359 4.42 16.53 24.05
CA PHE A 359 4.92 17.44 23.03
C PHE A 359 4.07 18.71 22.87
N LEU A 360 2.77 18.64 23.23
CA LEU A 360 1.92 19.82 23.45
C LEU A 360 2.42 20.64 24.64
N ALA A 361 2.77 19.96 25.75
CA ALA A 361 3.33 20.60 26.93
C ALA A 361 4.72 21.28 26.69
N GLU A 362 5.43 20.83 25.64
CA GLU A 362 6.70 21.44 25.19
C GLU A 362 6.53 22.48 24.07
N ASN A 363 5.29 22.82 23.68
CA ASN A 363 5.00 23.71 22.55
C ASN A 363 5.64 23.27 21.21
N ARG A 364 5.94 21.96 21.07
CA ARG A 364 6.48 21.44 19.79
C ARG A 364 5.40 21.22 18.72
N VAL A 365 4.16 21.13 19.16
CA VAL A 365 2.98 21.03 18.30
C VAL A 365 1.86 21.86 18.93
N HIS A 366 0.96 22.37 18.09
CA HIS A 366 -0.25 23.04 18.55
C HIS A 366 -1.47 22.32 17.94
N ILE A 367 -2.39 21.90 18.80
CA ILE A 367 -3.65 21.28 18.38
C ILE A 367 -4.80 22.08 19.04
N ALA A 368 -5.67 22.62 18.22
CA ALA A 368 -6.78 23.46 18.70
C ALA A 368 -7.67 22.71 19.71
N GLY A 369 -7.98 23.38 20.83
CA GLY A 369 -8.76 22.84 21.93
C GLY A 369 -7.94 22.20 23.05
N SER A 370 -6.60 22.17 22.95
CA SER A 370 -5.75 21.74 24.07
C SER A 370 -5.78 22.73 25.20
N ILE A 371 -5.65 22.22 26.45
CA ILE A 371 -5.55 23.04 27.66
C ILE A 371 -4.23 23.79 27.70
N GLU A 372 -4.14 24.77 28.59
CA GLU A 372 -2.97 25.60 28.77
C GLU A 372 -1.76 24.76 29.24
N VAL A 373 -0.57 25.10 28.74
CA VAL A 373 0.67 24.31 28.90
C VAL A 373 1.06 24.08 30.36
N SER A 374 0.94 25.09 31.23
CA SER A 374 1.26 24.96 32.65
C SER A 374 0.32 23.96 33.33
N VAL A 375 -0.97 24.06 33.06
CA VAL A 375 -2.01 23.14 33.57
C VAL A 375 -1.75 21.72 33.05
N LEU A 376 -1.34 21.57 31.80
CA LEU A 376 -1.05 20.26 31.20
C LEU A 376 0.16 19.60 31.89
N LYS A 377 1.27 20.33 32.13
CA LYS A 377 2.45 19.81 32.85
C LYS A 377 2.09 19.33 34.25
N ASP A 378 1.24 20.07 34.96
CA ASP A 378 0.79 19.70 36.30
C ASP A 378 -0.11 18.45 36.28
N LYS A 379 -1.03 18.35 35.31
CA LYS A 379 -1.88 17.16 35.13
C LYS A 379 -1.06 15.92 34.82
N ILE A 380 -0.09 16.03 33.92
CA ILE A 380 0.83 14.93 33.58
C ILE A 380 1.57 14.46 34.84
N SER A 381 2.20 15.41 35.59
CA SER A 381 2.94 15.09 36.80
C SER A 381 2.06 14.37 37.85
N LYS A 382 0.83 14.81 38.03
CA LYS A 382 -0.12 14.20 38.97
C LYS A 382 -0.56 12.81 38.51
N ASN A 383 -0.79 12.63 37.21
CA ASN A 383 -1.21 11.35 36.65
C ASN A 383 -0.15 10.25 36.86
N ILE A 384 1.13 10.58 36.69
CA ILE A 384 2.22 9.61 36.77
C ILE A 384 2.90 9.55 38.14
N GLY A 385 2.63 10.48 39.07
CA GLY A 385 3.30 10.55 40.37
C GLY A 385 4.80 10.90 40.30
N MET A 386 5.25 11.56 39.22
CA MET A 386 6.64 11.90 38.94
C MET A 386 6.75 13.33 38.41
N LYS A 387 7.92 13.97 38.58
CA LYS A 387 8.15 15.31 38.01
C LYS A 387 8.09 15.25 36.50
N TYR A 388 7.37 16.20 35.89
CA TYR A 388 7.22 16.30 34.42
C TYR A 388 8.57 16.23 33.68
N ARG A 389 9.61 16.91 34.17
CA ARG A 389 10.92 16.93 33.51
C ARG A 389 11.56 15.53 33.42
N ASP A 390 11.44 14.75 34.48
CA ASP A 390 12.06 13.41 34.56
C ASP A 390 11.32 12.45 33.62
N SER A 391 10.00 12.49 33.65
CA SER A 391 9.17 11.67 32.73
C SER A 391 9.38 12.04 31.26
N LEU A 392 9.49 13.32 30.95
CA LEU A 392 9.79 13.78 29.58
C LEU A 392 11.14 13.28 29.10
N GLN A 393 12.18 13.30 29.96
CA GLN A 393 13.49 12.78 29.59
C GLN A 393 13.44 11.27 29.30
N MET A 394 12.74 10.50 30.09
CA MET A 394 12.56 9.06 29.87
C MET A 394 11.86 8.79 28.53
N ILE A 395 10.80 9.51 28.23
CA ILE A 395 10.06 9.39 26.96
C ILE A 395 10.96 9.72 25.77
N LYS A 396 11.72 10.82 25.84
CA LYS A 396 12.67 11.19 24.78
C LYS A 396 13.69 10.08 24.54
N THR A 397 14.23 9.49 25.61
CA THR A 397 15.18 8.38 25.52
C THR A 397 14.52 7.13 24.89
N CYS A 398 13.30 6.77 25.30
CA CYS A 398 12.58 5.64 24.69
C CYS A 398 12.31 5.85 23.20
N ILE A 399 11.83 7.04 22.82
CA ILE A 399 11.61 7.37 21.39
C ILE A 399 12.93 7.31 20.63
N GLN A 400 13.99 7.91 21.17
CA GLN A 400 15.32 7.91 20.56
C GLN A 400 15.79 6.49 20.23
N LEU A 401 15.78 5.59 21.22
CA LEU A 401 16.23 4.21 21.05
C LEU A 401 15.39 3.44 20.03
N GLU A 402 14.07 3.61 20.04
CA GLU A 402 13.21 2.90 19.08
C GLU A 402 13.40 3.42 17.64
N ILE A 403 13.61 4.72 17.47
CA ILE A 403 13.87 5.31 16.15
C ILE A 403 15.26 4.93 15.62
N GLU A 404 16.27 4.89 16.48
CA GLU A 404 17.63 4.44 16.12
C GLU A 404 17.63 2.98 15.67
N LYS A 405 16.97 2.08 16.41
CA LYS A 405 16.77 0.68 16.00
C LYS A 405 16.05 0.56 14.65
N LEU A 406 15.06 1.43 14.40
CA LEU A 406 14.31 1.45 13.16
C LEU A 406 15.19 1.87 11.97
N VAL A 407 15.99 2.93 12.14
CA VAL A 407 16.94 3.40 11.12
C VAL A 407 18.01 2.33 10.83
N ASP A 408 18.60 1.74 11.87
CA ASP A 408 19.61 0.69 11.73
C ASP A 408 19.07 -0.53 10.96
N LYS A 409 17.84 -0.97 11.27
CA LYS A 409 17.17 -2.08 10.57
C LYS A 409 16.96 -1.81 9.08
N LEU A 410 16.76 -0.55 8.68
CA LEU A 410 16.48 -0.18 7.29
C LEU A 410 17.75 0.07 6.47
N LYS A 411 18.88 0.34 7.10
CA LYS A 411 20.17 0.56 6.44
C LYS A 411 20.70 -0.77 5.86
N ASN A 412 21.34 -0.68 4.71
CA ASN A 412 21.98 -1.84 4.08
C ASN A 412 23.50 -1.90 4.36
N ASP A 413 24.06 -0.81 4.87
CA ASP A 413 25.49 -0.71 5.22
C ASP A 413 25.70 0.21 6.44
N ALA A 414 26.93 0.31 6.90
CA ALA A 414 27.30 1.06 8.10
C ALA A 414 27.33 2.59 7.89
N ARG A 415 27.18 3.09 6.65
CA ARG A 415 27.23 4.54 6.39
C ARG A 415 26.00 5.24 6.93
N ASP A 416 26.20 6.46 7.41
CA ASP A 416 25.09 7.32 7.82
C ASP A 416 24.30 7.78 6.58
N VAL A 417 22.98 7.82 6.74
CA VAL A 417 22.04 8.18 5.66
C VAL A 417 21.17 9.35 6.09
N PRO A 418 20.71 10.21 5.16
CA PRO A 418 19.70 11.22 5.51
C PRO A 418 18.41 10.56 6.02
N VAL A 419 17.85 11.08 7.10
CA VAL A 419 16.53 10.71 7.63
C VAL A 419 15.56 11.84 7.35
N ILE A 420 14.44 11.54 6.70
CA ILE A 420 13.43 12.52 6.31
C ILE A 420 12.17 12.24 7.13
N ALA A 421 11.79 13.23 7.94
CA ALA A 421 10.57 13.19 8.73
C ALA A 421 9.36 13.59 7.91
N CYS A 422 8.25 12.84 8.04
CA CYS A 422 6.96 13.26 7.50
C CYS A 422 5.79 12.77 8.39
N GLY A 423 4.56 13.13 7.99
CA GLY A 423 3.37 12.84 8.76
C GLY A 423 3.02 13.85 9.84
N GLY A 424 1.80 13.76 10.34
CA GLY A 424 1.27 14.69 11.35
C GLY A 424 1.94 14.59 12.72
N GLY A 425 2.56 13.44 13.02
CA GLY A 425 3.31 13.17 14.24
C GLY A 425 4.82 13.40 14.14
N ALA A 426 5.33 13.95 13.04
CA ALA A 426 6.76 14.15 12.83
C ALA A 426 7.45 14.97 13.93
N PHE A 427 6.71 15.75 14.69
CA PHE A 427 7.20 16.48 15.88
C PHE A 427 7.75 15.56 16.99
N LEU A 428 7.40 14.26 16.96
CA LEU A 428 7.92 13.27 17.91
C LEU A 428 9.39 12.90 17.63
N LEU A 429 9.85 13.04 16.39
CA LEU A 429 11.19 12.59 15.99
C LEU A 429 12.29 13.45 16.63
N PRO A 430 13.39 12.81 17.10
CA PRO A 430 14.59 13.49 17.53
C PRO A 430 15.23 14.27 16.38
N LYS A 431 15.95 15.36 16.73
CA LYS A 431 16.71 16.13 15.75
C LYS A 431 18.06 15.49 15.38
N GLN A 432 18.51 14.56 16.22
CA GLN A 432 19.74 13.78 16.00
C GLN A 432 19.38 12.32 16.24
N ILE A 433 19.79 11.44 15.35
CA ILE A 433 19.50 10.00 15.36
C ILE A 433 20.83 9.31 15.04
N GLU A 434 21.25 8.33 15.82
CA GLU A 434 22.42 7.53 15.52
C GLU A 434 22.23 6.79 14.17
N GLY A 435 23.25 6.81 13.32
CA GLY A 435 23.18 6.27 11.96
C GLY A 435 22.52 7.18 10.93
N ALA A 436 22.11 8.41 11.33
CA ALA A 436 21.64 9.43 10.41
C ALA A 436 22.71 10.51 10.18
N SER A 437 23.03 10.82 8.91
CA SER A 437 23.90 11.95 8.55
C SER A 437 23.26 13.31 8.87
N GLU A 438 21.95 13.39 8.75
CA GLU A 438 21.12 14.55 9.11
C GLU A 438 19.66 14.12 9.27
N VAL A 439 18.86 14.89 10.02
CA VAL A 439 17.40 14.69 10.14
C VAL A 439 16.69 15.91 9.55
N LEU A 440 15.95 15.67 8.48
CA LEU A 440 15.27 16.70 7.71
C LEU A 440 13.78 16.76 8.04
N PHE A 441 13.28 17.98 8.24
CA PHE A 441 11.85 18.29 8.47
C PHE A 441 11.37 19.19 7.33
N PRO A 442 11.00 18.64 6.16
CA PRO A 442 10.65 19.45 5.00
C PRO A 442 9.35 20.23 5.23
N LYS A 443 9.25 21.40 4.58
CA LYS A 443 8.01 22.17 4.57
C LYS A 443 6.89 21.33 3.98
N HIS A 444 5.70 21.37 4.58
CA HIS A 444 4.53 20.57 4.20
C HIS A 444 4.64 19.06 4.47
N MET A 445 5.58 18.64 5.32
CA MET A 445 5.79 17.24 5.69
C MET A 445 4.52 16.53 6.21
N GLU A 446 3.58 17.27 6.80
CA GLU A 446 2.35 16.75 7.37
C GLU A 446 1.32 16.27 6.34
N VAL A 447 1.51 16.62 5.05
CA VAL A 447 0.70 16.17 3.90
C VAL A 447 1.54 15.46 2.84
N ALA A 448 2.69 14.92 3.23
CA ALA A 448 3.61 14.23 2.31
C ALA A 448 2.94 13.06 1.57
N ASN A 449 2.05 12.32 2.24
CA ASN A 449 1.26 11.24 1.66
C ASN A 449 0.37 11.71 0.49
N ALA A 450 -0.48 12.72 0.69
CA ALA A 450 -1.32 13.27 -0.35
C ALA A 450 -0.50 13.93 -1.49
N PHE A 451 0.61 14.58 -1.13
CA PHE A 451 1.54 15.14 -2.12
C PHE A 451 2.23 14.06 -2.93
N GLY A 452 2.70 12.98 -2.30
CA GLY A 452 3.30 11.83 -2.98
C GLY A 452 2.35 11.17 -3.96
N ALA A 453 1.08 10.96 -3.57
CA ALA A 453 0.04 10.49 -4.48
C ALA A 453 -0.15 11.45 -5.67
N CYS A 454 -0.11 12.78 -5.41
CA CYS A 454 -0.32 13.81 -6.44
C CYS A 454 0.79 13.88 -7.49
N ILE A 455 2.04 13.61 -7.11
CA ILE A 455 3.20 13.64 -8.01
C ILE A 455 3.56 12.29 -8.61
N ALA A 456 2.86 11.22 -8.20
CA ALA A 456 3.10 9.88 -8.70
C ALA A 456 2.82 9.77 -10.20
N GLN A 457 3.49 8.81 -10.84
CA GLN A 457 3.41 8.57 -12.28
C GLN A 457 2.70 7.26 -12.56
N ILE A 458 2.10 7.12 -13.73
CA ILE A 458 1.58 5.83 -14.20
C ILE A 458 2.76 4.94 -14.53
N SER A 459 2.73 3.68 -14.09
CA SER A 459 3.71 2.66 -14.43
C SER A 459 3.10 1.51 -15.23
N ALA A 460 3.95 0.76 -15.89
CA ALA A 460 3.68 -0.57 -16.40
C ALA A 460 4.92 -1.44 -16.20
N GLU A 461 4.68 -2.65 -15.78
CA GLU A 461 5.71 -3.66 -15.57
C GLU A 461 5.38 -4.90 -16.40
N GLU A 462 6.38 -5.44 -17.05
CA GLU A 462 6.30 -6.68 -17.80
C GLU A 462 7.46 -7.59 -17.39
N GLU A 463 7.14 -8.86 -17.17
CA GLU A 463 8.11 -9.88 -16.77
C GLU A 463 7.85 -11.15 -17.56
N ILE A 464 8.93 -11.76 -18.06
CA ILE A 464 8.88 -13.10 -18.65
C ILE A 464 10.03 -13.97 -18.13
N VAL A 465 9.90 -15.27 -18.32
CA VAL A 465 11.02 -16.20 -18.22
C VAL A 465 11.25 -16.80 -19.60
N ILE A 466 12.50 -16.75 -20.05
CA ILE A 466 12.90 -17.29 -21.34
C ILE A 466 13.98 -18.35 -21.18
N ASN A 467 14.04 -19.27 -22.15
CA ASN A 467 15.20 -20.13 -22.33
C ASN A 467 16.10 -19.51 -23.40
N THR A 468 17.26 -18.98 -23.02
CA THR A 468 18.21 -18.32 -23.94
C THR A 468 18.88 -19.26 -24.94
N LEU A 469 18.72 -20.58 -24.75
CA LEU A 469 19.13 -21.58 -25.74
C LEU A 469 18.16 -21.66 -26.92
N GLN A 470 16.94 -21.16 -26.76
CA GLN A 470 15.85 -21.25 -27.74
C GLN A 470 15.40 -19.87 -28.25
N LYS A 471 15.55 -18.83 -27.45
CA LYS A 471 15.09 -17.48 -27.76
C LYS A 471 16.21 -16.46 -27.57
N ASP A 472 16.22 -15.47 -28.45
CA ASP A 472 17.16 -14.34 -28.35
C ASP A 472 16.70 -13.38 -27.26
N GLU A 473 17.52 -13.20 -26.22
CA GLU A 473 17.23 -12.36 -25.05
C GLU A 473 16.93 -10.90 -25.43
N LYS A 474 17.69 -10.34 -26.39
CA LYS A 474 17.51 -8.96 -26.83
C LYS A 474 16.14 -8.77 -27.50
N THR A 475 15.78 -9.68 -28.37
CA THR A 475 14.47 -9.64 -29.05
C THR A 475 13.32 -9.73 -28.07
N GLU A 476 13.38 -10.64 -27.08
CA GLU A 476 12.34 -10.77 -26.08
C GLU A 476 12.27 -9.54 -25.16
N MET A 477 13.39 -8.93 -24.82
CA MET A 477 13.42 -7.69 -24.07
C MET A 477 12.78 -6.52 -24.84
N ASP A 478 13.03 -6.40 -26.14
CA ASP A 478 12.40 -5.37 -26.97
C ASP A 478 10.88 -5.60 -27.09
N ASN A 479 10.43 -6.85 -27.16
CA ASN A 479 9.01 -7.21 -27.13
C ASN A 479 8.34 -6.81 -25.80
N LEU A 480 9.02 -7.03 -24.66
CA LEU A 480 8.53 -6.60 -23.34
C LEU A 480 8.39 -5.09 -23.24
N LEU A 481 9.40 -4.35 -23.69
CA LEU A 481 9.37 -2.89 -23.69
C LEU A 481 8.20 -2.34 -24.52
N GLU A 482 7.95 -2.93 -25.69
CA GLU A 482 6.83 -2.51 -26.54
C GLU A 482 5.47 -2.86 -25.89
N LYS A 483 5.36 -4.01 -25.23
CA LYS A 483 4.17 -4.41 -24.48
C LYS A 483 3.88 -3.45 -23.31
N ALA A 484 4.92 -3.14 -22.51
CA ALA A 484 4.82 -2.17 -21.41
C ALA A 484 4.40 -0.79 -21.93
N ARG A 485 4.98 -0.34 -23.05
CA ARG A 485 4.62 0.93 -23.70
C ARG A 485 3.14 0.97 -24.12
N LYS A 486 2.63 -0.10 -24.73
CA LYS A 486 1.19 -0.19 -25.09
C LYS A 486 0.29 -0.11 -23.88
N THR A 487 0.67 -0.79 -22.80
CA THR A 487 -0.05 -0.76 -21.52
C THR A 487 -0.07 0.67 -20.95
N LEU A 488 1.06 1.39 -20.95
CA LEU A 488 1.13 2.77 -20.47
C LEU A 488 0.22 3.70 -21.29
N LEU A 489 0.23 3.60 -22.62
CA LEU A 489 -0.61 4.41 -23.48
C LEU A 489 -2.10 4.14 -23.24
N LYS A 490 -2.49 2.88 -23.10
CA LYS A 490 -3.87 2.48 -22.74
C LYS A 490 -4.31 3.10 -21.41
N ASN A 491 -3.38 3.21 -20.45
CA ASN A 491 -3.63 3.75 -19.12
C ASN A 491 -3.58 5.28 -19.05
N GLY A 492 -3.35 5.96 -20.16
CA GLY A 492 -3.40 7.42 -20.26
C GLY A 492 -2.05 8.14 -20.16
N ALA A 493 -0.92 7.42 -20.27
CA ALA A 493 0.39 8.08 -20.31
C ALA A 493 0.59 8.86 -21.62
N ALA A 494 1.24 10.03 -21.53
CA ALA A 494 1.60 10.80 -22.71
C ALA A 494 2.83 10.19 -23.41
N VAL A 495 2.77 10.01 -24.73
CA VAL A 495 3.82 9.36 -25.52
C VAL A 495 5.21 9.90 -25.25
N LYS A 496 5.36 11.23 -25.13
CA LYS A 496 6.65 11.91 -24.92
C LYS A 496 7.20 11.78 -23.50
N SER A 497 6.40 11.33 -22.54
CA SER A 497 6.79 11.20 -21.12
C SER A 497 7.18 9.79 -20.72
N ILE A 498 7.08 8.81 -21.62
CA ILE A 498 7.39 7.41 -21.33
C ILE A 498 8.92 7.23 -21.28
N GLY A 499 9.40 6.69 -20.17
CA GLY A 499 10.81 6.34 -19.95
C GLY A 499 10.93 4.98 -19.29
N VAL A 500 12.07 4.33 -19.45
CA VAL A 500 12.39 3.07 -18.78
C VAL A 500 13.07 3.39 -17.46
N LEU A 501 12.51 2.91 -16.35
CA LEU A 501 13.08 3.07 -15.02
C LEU A 501 14.07 1.96 -14.70
N THR A 502 13.68 0.72 -14.96
CA THR A 502 14.47 -0.47 -14.63
C THR A 502 14.40 -1.46 -15.78
N LYS A 503 15.52 -2.08 -16.08
CA LYS A 503 15.66 -3.16 -17.05
C LYS A 503 16.65 -4.16 -16.47
N GLU A 504 16.16 -5.37 -16.22
CA GLU A 504 16.95 -6.41 -15.55
C GLU A 504 16.88 -7.72 -16.35
N SER A 505 17.96 -8.47 -16.29
CA SER A 505 18.07 -9.83 -16.80
C SER A 505 18.73 -10.67 -15.71
N ILE A 506 17.96 -11.57 -15.11
CA ILE A 506 18.37 -12.33 -13.93
C ILE A 506 18.42 -13.82 -14.29
N PRO A 507 19.60 -14.45 -14.34
CA PRO A 507 19.70 -15.89 -14.50
C PRO A 507 19.02 -16.62 -13.37
N LEU A 508 18.21 -17.63 -13.69
CA LEU A 508 17.56 -18.46 -12.68
C LEU A 508 18.52 -19.55 -12.20
N ALA A 509 18.81 -19.55 -10.90
CA ALA A 509 19.68 -20.55 -10.30
C ALA A 509 19.15 -21.97 -10.56
N TYR A 510 20.05 -22.89 -10.86
CA TYR A 510 19.76 -24.31 -11.12
C TYR A 510 18.93 -24.62 -12.38
N LEU A 511 18.63 -23.62 -13.23
CA LEU A 511 17.92 -23.79 -14.49
C LEU A 511 18.80 -23.31 -15.66
N PRO A 512 19.61 -24.19 -16.27
CA PRO A 512 20.53 -23.80 -17.35
C PRO A 512 19.81 -23.13 -18.51
N GLY A 513 20.26 -21.92 -18.87
CA GLY A 513 19.69 -21.13 -19.96
C GLY A 513 18.38 -20.42 -19.61
N ALA A 514 17.84 -20.58 -18.40
CA ALA A 514 16.64 -19.84 -17.99
C ALA A 514 17.04 -18.46 -17.42
N VAL A 515 16.39 -17.41 -17.96
CA VAL A 515 16.58 -16.02 -17.55
C VAL A 515 15.22 -15.39 -17.33
N ARG A 516 15.09 -14.65 -16.21
CA ARG A 516 13.93 -13.81 -15.90
C ARG A 516 14.23 -12.38 -16.26
#